data_3a9d8524c0a75d3d811836618091fe3f
#
_entry.id   3a9d8524c0a75d3d811836618091fe3f
#
_cell.length_a   1.000
_cell.length_b   1.000
_cell.length_c   1.000
_cell.angle_alpha   90.00
_cell.angle_beta   90.00
_cell.angle_gamma   90.00
#
_symmetry.space_group_name_H-M   'P 1'
#
loop_
_entity.id
_entity.type
_entity.pdbx_description
1 polymer ?
#
loop_
_entity_poly.entity_id
_entity_poly.type
_entity_poly.pdbx_seq_one_letter_code
_entity_poly.pdbx_strand_id
1 'polypeptide(L)'
;MGFLISEPKSSTCTRLAEVTGISHDSVNRFLQREDYQPKDMFDEAAQDLCLVGGTLSADDTVLDKPHSNSVALVSHFWSGKHHRVVKGINLVTLYYTDLTGRHMPVNYRICDKSEGKTKNDYFREMLIEVLAWGLKPAFVTGDSWYSCVKNLKTIKNHQTGFMFAVEKNRTVSLEKGQWQQVQNLEIPDDGLDIWLKDFGKVRLFRTTLKDQCRHYVVYLPEDVPFQRNDFTLIHDQHWQIEQYHRAIKQVCHIEHFQVRNERPVRNHIFASILSFVYLQKMQIAQEFTNIYQHQREMFKETVGTFIETFAKGKDYLLPKFAGVINA
;
A
#
# COMPACT_ATOMS: atom_id res chain seq x y z
N MET A 1 -5.03 -9.02 15.53
CA MET A 1 -3.92 -8.14 15.06
C MET A 1 -2.61 -8.53 15.69
N GLY A 2 -2.41 -8.49 17.01
CA GLY A 2 -1.15 -8.89 17.63
C GLY A 2 -0.61 -10.23 17.14
N PHE A 3 -1.48 -11.24 16.98
CA PHE A 3 -1.10 -12.53 16.39
C PHE A 3 -0.53 -12.43 14.98
N LEU A 4 -1.10 -11.58 14.10
CA LEU A 4 -0.59 -11.40 12.73
C LEU A 4 0.81 -10.76 12.71
N ILE A 5 1.11 -9.90 13.66
CA ILE A 5 2.43 -9.25 13.79
C ILE A 5 3.46 -10.21 14.38
N SER A 6 3.05 -11.02 15.39
CA SER A 6 3.96 -11.84 16.17
C SER A 6 4.17 -13.26 15.65
N GLU A 7 3.26 -13.81 14.83
CA GLU A 7 3.40 -15.16 14.28
C GLU A 7 4.32 -15.16 13.05
N PRO A 8 5.49 -15.78 13.09
CA PRO A 8 6.50 -15.62 12.05
C PRO A 8 6.18 -16.38 10.75
N LYS A 9 5.31 -17.42 10.82
CA LYS A 9 5.20 -18.35 9.69
C LYS A 9 3.77 -18.76 9.33
N SER A 10 2.89 -18.97 10.28
CA SER A 10 1.61 -19.65 10.05
C SER A 10 0.44 -18.91 10.69
N SER A 11 -0.05 -17.85 10.03
CA SER A 11 -1.19 -17.06 10.52
C SER A 11 -2.55 -17.76 10.28
N THR A 12 -2.65 -19.05 10.65
CA THR A 12 -3.89 -19.83 10.53
C THR A 12 -4.78 -19.71 11.77
N CYS A 13 -6.10 -19.95 11.59
CA CYS A 13 -7.04 -19.99 12.71
C CYS A 13 -6.68 -21.09 13.73
N THR A 14 -6.17 -22.23 13.27
CA THR A 14 -5.68 -23.31 14.14
C THR A 14 -4.52 -22.83 15.01
N ARG A 15 -3.53 -22.17 14.39
CA ARG A 15 -2.38 -21.66 15.14
C ARG A 15 -2.77 -20.59 16.15
N LEU A 16 -3.70 -19.69 15.77
CA LEU A 16 -4.23 -18.69 16.70
C LEU A 16 -4.93 -19.37 17.89
N ALA A 17 -5.73 -20.41 17.64
CA ALA A 17 -6.40 -21.20 18.69
C ALA A 17 -5.39 -21.84 19.65
N GLU A 18 -4.33 -22.45 19.13
CA GLU A 18 -3.24 -23.05 19.93
C GLU A 18 -2.57 -22.02 20.84
N VAL A 19 -2.21 -20.85 20.29
CA VAL A 19 -1.47 -19.81 21.02
C VAL A 19 -2.33 -19.13 22.09
N THR A 20 -3.64 -18.94 21.82
CA THR A 20 -4.53 -18.17 22.71
C THR A 20 -5.38 -19.04 23.64
N GLY A 21 -5.45 -20.36 23.43
CA GLY A 21 -6.33 -21.25 24.13
C GLY A 21 -7.82 -21.13 23.75
N ILE A 22 -8.15 -20.30 22.76
CA ILE A 22 -9.51 -20.12 22.21
C ILE A 22 -9.80 -21.25 21.23
N SER A 23 -11.04 -21.77 21.20
CA SER A 23 -11.37 -22.83 20.25
C SER A 23 -11.25 -22.34 18.79
N HIS A 24 -10.78 -23.22 17.90
CA HIS A 24 -10.71 -22.98 16.47
C HIS A 24 -12.05 -22.51 15.87
N ASP A 25 -13.15 -23.11 16.33
CA ASP A 25 -14.51 -22.74 15.88
C ASP A 25 -14.91 -21.32 16.32
N SER A 26 -14.42 -20.87 17.47
CA SER A 26 -14.66 -19.49 17.93
C SER A 26 -13.94 -18.48 17.05
N VAL A 27 -12.69 -18.78 16.65
CA VAL A 27 -11.94 -17.94 15.70
C VAL A 27 -12.63 -17.88 14.34
N ASN A 28 -13.08 -19.03 13.81
CA ASN A 28 -13.81 -19.07 12.55
C ASN A 28 -15.14 -18.31 12.61
N ARG A 29 -15.92 -18.50 13.68
CA ARG A 29 -17.18 -17.76 13.88
C ARG A 29 -16.96 -16.28 14.00
N PHE A 30 -15.90 -15.83 14.67
CA PHE A 30 -15.51 -14.42 14.72
C PHE A 30 -15.29 -13.86 13.30
N LEU A 31 -14.45 -14.50 12.49
CA LEU A 31 -14.19 -14.07 11.12
C LEU A 31 -15.44 -14.08 10.22
N GLN A 32 -16.42 -14.94 10.49
CA GLN A 32 -17.66 -15.00 9.72
C GLN A 32 -18.70 -13.98 10.17
N ARG A 33 -18.71 -13.62 11.45
CA ARG A 33 -19.71 -12.73 12.06
C ARG A 33 -19.38 -11.27 11.83
N GLU A 34 -18.13 -10.88 12.04
CA GLU A 34 -17.72 -9.48 11.99
C GLU A 34 -17.87 -8.89 10.56
N ASP A 35 -18.18 -7.60 10.49
CA ASP A 35 -18.40 -6.86 9.24
C ASP A 35 -17.66 -5.51 9.29
N TYR A 36 -16.33 -5.60 9.30
CA TYR A 36 -15.47 -4.43 9.33
C TYR A 36 -15.48 -3.68 8.01
N GLN A 37 -15.54 -2.35 8.11
CA GLN A 37 -15.56 -1.44 6.98
C GLN A 37 -14.25 -0.64 6.89
N PRO A 38 -13.85 -0.15 5.71
CA PRO A 38 -12.69 0.75 5.58
C PRO A 38 -12.75 1.98 6.49
N LYS A 39 -13.96 2.45 6.82
CA LYS A 39 -14.16 3.57 7.75
C LYS A 39 -13.65 3.28 9.15
N ASP A 40 -13.80 2.03 9.63
CA ASP A 40 -13.31 1.63 10.96
C ASP A 40 -11.78 1.74 11.03
N MET A 41 -11.08 1.38 9.93
CA MET A 41 -9.65 1.58 9.82
C MET A 41 -9.26 3.05 9.73
N PHE A 42 -10.03 3.85 8.97
CA PHE A 42 -9.80 5.30 8.87
C PHE A 42 -9.91 5.97 10.25
N ASP A 43 -10.92 5.62 11.03
CA ASP A 43 -11.14 6.21 12.35
C ASP A 43 -9.98 5.91 13.31
N GLU A 44 -9.37 4.72 13.19
CA GLU A 44 -8.15 4.38 13.93
C GLU A 44 -6.92 5.18 13.44
N ALA A 45 -6.70 5.27 12.13
CA ALA A 45 -5.58 5.99 11.56
C ALA A 45 -5.67 7.51 11.83
N ALA A 46 -6.87 8.08 11.75
CA ALA A 46 -7.12 9.50 11.90
C ALA A 46 -6.77 10.06 13.28
N GLN A 47 -6.70 9.21 14.32
CA GLN A 47 -6.35 9.64 15.69
C GLN A 47 -4.92 10.22 15.78
N ASP A 48 -4.01 9.75 14.92
CA ASP A 48 -2.59 10.10 14.96
C ASP A 48 -2.11 10.92 13.75
N LEU A 49 -3.02 11.25 12.82
CA LEU A 49 -2.71 11.98 11.59
C LEU A 49 -3.23 13.42 11.63
N CYS A 50 -2.45 14.35 11.09
CA CYS A 50 -2.97 15.67 10.72
C CYS A 50 -3.72 15.54 9.38
N LEU A 51 -5.06 15.63 9.41
CA LEU A 51 -5.92 15.35 8.25
C LEU A 51 -5.92 16.45 7.17
N VAL A 52 -5.14 17.52 7.34
CA VAL A 52 -5.13 18.68 6.43
C VAL A 52 -3.74 18.89 5.85
N GLY A 53 -3.65 19.11 4.55
CA GLY A 53 -2.45 19.61 3.88
C GLY A 53 -1.43 18.57 3.43
N GLY A 54 -1.62 17.30 3.76
CA GLY A 54 -0.69 16.22 3.35
C GLY A 54 -0.91 15.70 1.92
N THR A 55 -0.23 14.60 1.60
CA THR A 55 -0.28 13.93 0.29
C THR A 55 -1.04 12.61 0.39
N LEU A 56 -2.03 12.42 -0.46
CA LEU A 56 -2.81 11.20 -0.61
C LEU A 56 -2.30 10.40 -1.81
N SER A 57 -1.68 9.25 -1.55
CA SER A 57 -1.13 8.36 -2.57
C SER A 57 -2.12 7.24 -2.91
N ALA A 58 -2.28 6.94 -4.20
CA ALA A 58 -3.08 5.83 -4.69
C ALA A 58 -2.20 4.80 -5.40
N ASP A 59 -2.34 3.55 -5.01
CA ASP A 59 -1.68 2.43 -5.69
C ASP A 59 -2.43 1.13 -5.43
N ASP A 60 -2.10 0.07 -6.17
CA ASP A 60 -2.66 -1.25 -5.95
C ASP A 60 -1.62 -2.36 -5.89
N THR A 61 -1.96 -3.41 -5.18
CA THR A 61 -1.13 -4.59 -5.10
C THR A 61 -1.95 -5.86 -5.27
N VAL A 62 -1.36 -6.86 -5.92
CA VAL A 62 -1.98 -8.19 -6.01
C VAL A 62 -1.47 -9.05 -4.85
N LEU A 63 -2.40 -9.60 -4.09
CA LEU A 63 -2.16 -10.61 -3.07
C LEU A 63 -2.12 -11.98 -3.77
N ASP A 64 -0.95 -12.57 -3.85
CA ASP A 64 -0.70 -13.77 -4.64
C ASP A 64 -1.45 -15.01 -4.06
N LYS A 65 -2.27 -15.68 -4.87
CA LYS A 65 -3.01 -16.91 -4.53
C LYS A 65 -2.93 -17.95 -5.65
N PRO A 66 -1.71 -18.36 -6.08
CA PRO A 66 -1.53 -19.17 -7.29
C PRO A 66 -2.22 -20.53 -7.22
N HIS A 67 -2.29 -21.13 -6.03
CA HIS A 67 -2.86 -22.47 -5.81
C HIS A 67 -4.32 -22.46 -5.35
N SER A 68 -4.94 -21.28 -5.24
CA SER A 68 -6.32 -21.17 -4.76
C SER A 68 -7.33 -21.53 -5.86
N ASN A 69 -8.19 -22.52 -5.61
CA ASN A 69 -9.28 -22.89 -6.53
C ASN A 69 -10.68 -22.47 -6.02
N SER A 70 -10.81 -22.13 -4.74
CA SER A 70 -12.12 -21.94 -4.11
C SER A 70 -12.14 -20.78 -3.09
N VAL A 71 -11.15 -19.89 -3.12
CA VAL A 71 -11.15 -18.70 -2.25
C VAL A 71 -11.91 -17.58 -2.95
N ALA A 72 -12.86 -16.99 -2.25
CA ALA A 72 -13.64 -15.87 -2.76
C ALA A 72 -12.75 -14.67 -3.13
N LEU A 73 -13.19 -13.84 -4.07
CA LEU A 73 -12.51 -12.64 -4.55
C LEU A 73 -11.20 -12.91 -5.32
N VAL A 74 -10.76 -14.17 -5.43
CA VAL A 74 -9.59 -14.53 -6.24
C VAL A 74 -9.95 -14.50 -7.71
N SER A 75 -9.15 -13.77 -8.49
CA SER A 75 -9.30 -13.68 -9.94
C SER A 75 -7.92 -13.49 -10.60
N HIS A 76 -7.90 -13.18 -11.88
CA HIS A 76 -6.68 -12.92 -12.64
C HIS A 76 -6.47 -11.41 -12.77
N PHE A 77 -5.32 -10.92 -12.28
CA PHE A 77 -4.95 -9.51 -12.31
C PHE A 77 -3.53 -9.32 -12.84
N TRP A 78 -3.27 -8.19 -13.48
CA TRP A 78 -1.92 -7.80 -13.85
C TRP A 78 -1.12 -7.48 -12.58
N SER A 79 0.06 -8.06 -12.45
CA SER A 79 0.98 -7.81 -11.33
C SER A 79 2.24 -7.09 -11.81
N GLY A 80 2.48 -5.89 -11.30
CA GLY A 80 3.71 -5.15 -11.55
C GLY A 80 4.96 -5.88 -11.04
N LYS A 81 4.84 -6.62 -9.94
CA LYS A 81 5.93 -7.45 -9.38
C LYS A 81 6.35 -8.57 -10.32
N HIS A 82 5.40 -9.23 -10.97
CA HIS A 82 5.65 -10.40 -11.83
C HIS A 82 5.69 -10.06 -13.31
N HIS A 83 5.36 -8.82 -13.70
CA HIS A 83 5.22 -8.36 -15.10
C HIS A 83 4.35 -9.29 -15.96
N ARG A 84 3.31 -9.86 -15.36
CA ARG A 84 2.35 -10.77 -16.01
C ARG A 84 1.02 -10.79 -15.26
N VAL A 85 0.01 -11.39 -15.90
CA VAL A 85 -1.25 -11.72 -15.24
C VAL A 85 -1.02 -12.86 -14.26
N VAL A 86 -1.44 -12.69 -13.00
CA VAL A 86 -1.34 -13.68 -11.93
C VAL A 86 -2.69 -13.93 -11.29
N LYS A 87 -2.85 -15.08 -10.67
CA LYS A 87 -4.04 -15.42 -9.87
C LYS A 87 -3.89 -14.90 -8.45
N GLY A 88 -4.82 -14.07 -8.01
CA GLY A 88 -4.75 -13.42 -6.69
C GLY A 88 -5.94 -12.56 -6.39
N ILE A 89 -5.82 -11.75 -5.35
CA ILE A 89 -6.79 -10.73 -4.95
C ILE A 89 -6.12 -9.37 -5.17
N ASN A 90 -6.75 -8.49 -5.93
CA ASN A 90 -6.24 -7.13 -6.12
C ASN A 90 -6.79 -6.18 -5.04
N LEU A 91 -5.87 -5.50 -4.37
CA LEU A 91 -6.14 -4.53 -3.32
C LEU A 91 -5.73 -3.14 -3.81
N VAL A 92 -6.69 -2.23 -3.97
CA VAL A 92 -6.46 -0.81 -4.23
C VAL A 92 -6.42 -0.09 -2.88
N THR A 93 -5.43 0.76 -2.66
CA THR A 93 -5.25 1.48 -1.39
C THR A 93 -5.11 2.99 -1.63
N LEU A 94 -5.70 3.77 -0.74
CA LEU A 94 -5.36 5.17 -0.51
C LEU A 94 -4.51 5.28 0.76
N TYR A 95 -3.34 5.86 0.61
CA TYR A 95 -2.33 6.00 1.66
C TYR A 95 -2.02 7.49 1.87
N TYR A 96 -2.08 7.95 3.10
CA TYR A 96 -1.90 9.37 3.39
C TYR A 96 -0.62 9.61 4.19
N THR A 97 0.15 10.61 3.76
CA THR A 97 1.30 11.16 4.47
C THR A 97 0.98 12.59 4.86
N ASP A 98 0.97 12.88 6.15
CA ASP A 98 0.65 14.19 6.69
C ASP A 98 1.84 15.16 6.66
N LEU A 99 1.61 16.41 7.04
CA LEU A 99 2.64 17.45 7.06
C LEU A 99 3.75 17.21 8.09
N THR A 100 3.53 16.33 9.06
CA THR A 100 4.54 15.95 10.06
C THR A 100 5.38 14.76 9.65
N GLY A 101 5.07 14.16 8.49
CA GLY A 101 5.72 12.95 7.98
C GLY A 101 5.12 11.65 8.53
N ARG A 102 4.06 11.70 9.34
CA ARG A 102 3.31 10.50 9.74
C ARG A 102 2.50 9.99 8.55
N HIS A 103 2.40 8.68 8.42
CA HIS A 103 1.78 8.11 7.23
C HIS A 103 1.06 6.79 7.53
N MET A 104 -0.17 6.62 7.01
CA MET A 104 -1.01 5.44 7.23
C MET A 104 -1.94 5.18 6.04
N PRO A 105 -2.42 3.93 5.83
CA PRO A 105 -3.53 3.67 4.93
C PRO A 105 -4.80 4.36 5.48
N VAL A 106 -5.56 5.01 4.60
CA VAL A 106 -6.79 5.74 4.98
C VAL A 106 -8.03 5.21 4.30
N ASN A 107 -7.90 4.44 3.22
CA ASN A 107 -8.99 3.69 2.60
C ASN A 107 -8.45 2.56 1.74
N TYR A 108 -9.25 1.53 1.52
CA TYR A 108 -8.89 0.45 0.62
C TYR A 108 -10.13 -0.18 -0.03
N ARG A 109 -9.93 -0.87 -1.16
CA ARG A 109 -10.94 -1.72 -1.81
C ARG A 109 -10.30 -3.01 -2.29
N ILE A 110 -11.05 -4.08 -2.10
CA ILE A 110 -10.76 -5.37 -2.73
C ILE A 110 -11.51 -5.38 -4.05
N CYS A 111 -10.78 -5.50 -5.17
CA CYS A 111 -11.40 -5.54 -6.49
C CYS A 111 -12.23 -6.81 -6.66
N ASP A 112 -13.52 -6.66 -6.81
CA ASP A 112 -14.45 -7.72 -7.16
C ASP A 112 -14.89 -7.57 -8.62
N LYS A 113 -14.56 -8.53 -9.46
CA LYS A 113 -14.94 -8.49 -10.89
C LYS A 113 -16.45 -8.59 -11.11
N SER A 114 -17.19 -9.13 -10.16
CA SER A 114 -18.66 -9.22 -10.24
C SER A 114 -19.34 -7.85 -10.17
N GLU A 115 -18.69 -6.84 -9.56
CA GLU A 115 -19.20 -5.47 -9.51
C GLU A 115 -19.09 -4.72 -10.85
N GLY A 116 -18.35 -5.23 -11.82
CA GLY A 116 -18.15 -4.57 -13.11
C GLY A 116 -17.35 -3.26 -13.03
N LYS A 117 -16.72 -2.99 -11.89
CA LYS A 117 -15.92 -1.78 -11.63
C LYS A 117 -14.46 -1.95 -12.04
N THR A 118 -13.87 -0.86 -12.49
CA THR A 118 -12.43 -0.76 -12.73
C THR A 118 -11.69 -0.24 -11.48
N LYS A 119 -10.37 -0.40 -11.40
CA LYS A 119 -9.53 0.22 -10.35
C LYS A 119 -9.74 1.75 -10.27
N ASN A 120 -9.96 2.40 -11.42
CA ASN A 120 -10.24 3.83 -11.48
C ASN A 120 -11.62 4.20 -10.90
N ASP A 121 -12.61 3.30 -10.97
CA ASP A 121 -13.90 3.52 -10.32
C ASP A 121 -13.76 3.40 -8.80
N TYR A 122 -13.08 2.36 -8.30
CA TYR A 122 -12.76 2.22 -6.88
C TYR A 122 -11.95 3.40 -6.34
N PHE A 123 -10.94 3.87 -7.10
CA PHE A 123 -10.17 5.05 -6.71
C PHE A 123 -11.06 6.27 -6.49
N ARG A 124 -11.97 6.58 -7.42
CA ARG A 124 -12.86 7.75 -7.29
C ARG A 124 -13.84 7.63 -6.13
N GLU A 125 -14.42 6.45 -5.93
CA GLU A 125 -15.30 6.16 -4.79
C GLU A 125 -14.54 6.39 -3.46
N MET A 126 -13.37 5.78 -3.32
CA MET A 126 -12.52 5.93 -2.13
C MET A 126 -12.07 7.37 -1.88
N LEU A 127 -11.74 8.12 -2.94
CA LEU A 127 -11.36 9.53 -2.83
C LEU A 127 -12.52 10.34 -2.25
N ILE A 128 -13.72 10.21 -2.81
CA ILE A 128 -14.91 10.93 -2.35
C ILE A 128 -15.22 10.57 -0.88
N GLU A 129 -15.08 9.30 -0.51
CA GLU A 129 -15.31 8.85 0.86
C GLU A 129 -14.33 9.47 1.86
N VAL A 130 -13.02 9.45 1.61
CA VAL A 130 -12.04 10.01 2.55
C VAL A 130 -12.19 11.52 2.69
N LEU A 131 -12.56 12.23 1.62
CA LEU A 131 -12.89 13.65 1.68
C LEU A 131 -14.14 13.89 2.53
N ALA A 132 -15.18 13.07 2.39
CA ALA A 132 -16.39 13.12 3.21
C ALA A 132 -16.12 12.78 4.69
N TRP A 133 -15.12 11.94 4.97
CA TRP A 133 -14.68 11.62 6.33
C TRP A 133 -13.81 12.72 6.98
N GLY A 134 -13.52 13.78 6.25
CA GLY A 134 -12.82 14.96 6.77
C GLY A 134 -11.35 15.07 6.37
N LEU A 135 -10.82 14.15 5.54
CA LEU A 135 -9.47 14.29 5.00
C LEU A 135 -9.43 15.44 3.98
N LYS A 136 -8.44 16.32 4.09
CA LYS A 136 -8.23 17.46 3.18
C LYS A 136 -6.79 17.47 2.66
N PRO A 137 -6.43 16.57 1.75
CA PRO A 137 -5.08 16.50 1.21
C PRO A 137 -4.79 17.73 0.34
N ALA A 138 -3.57 18.23 0.38
CA ALA A 138 -3.10 19.24 -0.58
C ALA A 138 -2.86 18.64 -1.96
N PHE A 139 -2.37 17.38 -1.99
CA PHE A 139 -2.06 16.66 -3.21
C PHE A 139 -2.63 15.25 -3.20
N VAL A 140 -3.04 14.80 -4.41
CA VAL A 140 -3.30 13.40 -4.72
C VAL A 140 -2.23 12.93 -5.71
N THR A 141 -1.63 11.75 -5.47
CA THR A 141 -0.59 11.21 -6.34
C THR A 141 -0.83 9.73 -6.63
N GLY A 142 -0.23 9.22 -7.69
CA GLY A 142 -0.32 7.83 -8.10
C GLY A 142 0.48 7.53 -9.36
N ASP A 143 0.47 6.27 -9.76
CA ASP A 143 1.11 5.83 -10.99
C ASP A 143 0.34 6.25 -12.26
N SER A 144 0.87 5.87 -13.42
CA SER A 144 0.27 6.21 -14.73
C SER A 144 -1.11 5.59 -14.94
N TRP A 145 -1.44 4.51 -14.25
CA TRP A 145 -2.74 3.84 -14.33
C TRP A 145 -3.89 4.73 -13.83
N TYR A 146 -3.61 5.51 -12.77
CA TYR A 146 -4.59 6.42 -12.17
C TYR A 146 -4.63 7.81 -12.83
N SER A 147 -3.76 8.09 -13.81
CA SER A 147 -3.68 9.40 -14.51
C SER A 147 -4.75 9.62 -15.59
N CYS A 148 -5.86 8.88 -15.57
CA CYS A 148 -6.93 9.09 -16.55
C CYS A 148 -7.66 10.41 -16.33
N VAL A 149 -8.12 11.05 -17.41
CA VAL A 149 -8.73 12.39 -17.37
C VAL A 149 -9.91 12.48 -16.40
N LYS A 150 -10.71 11.40 -16.27
CA LYS A 150 -11.84 11.35 -15.35
C LYS A 150 -11.40 11.48 -13.89
N ASN A 151 -10.32 10.79 -13.50
CA ASN A 151 -9.73 10.92 -12.15
C ASN A 151 -9.17 12.31 -11.91
N LEU A 152 -8.40 12.85 -12.87
CA LEU A 152 -7.81 14.19 -12.75
C LEU A 152 -8.89 15.26 -12.60
N LYS A 153 -9.99 15.17 -13.37
CA LYS A 153 -11.14 16.07 -13.23
C LYS A 153 -11.84 15.92 -11.90
N THR A 154 -11.99 14.70 -11.38
CA THR A 154 -12.57 14.46 -10.05
C THR A 154 -11.75 15.17 -8.97
N ILE A 155 -10.42 15.03 -8.98
CA ILE A 155 -9.53 15.67 -8.02
C ILE A 155 -9.63 17.21 -8.14
N LYS A 156 -9.56 17.74 -9.37
CA LYS A 156 -9.70 19.19 -9.65
C LYS A 156 -11.02 19.75 -9.12
N ASN A 157 -12.13 19.03 -9.30
CA ASN A 157 -13.44 19.47 -8.82
C ASN A 157 -13.53 19.59 -7.30
N HIS A 158 -12.67 18.88 -6.57
CA HIS A 158 -12.50 19.00 -5.11
C HIS A 158 -11.43 20.02 -4.71
N GLN A 159 -10.98 20.87 -5.64
CA GLN A 159 -9.97 21.92 -5.39
C GLN A 159 -8.67 21.38 -4.79
N THR A 160 -8.27 20.17 -5.16
CA THR A 160 -7.06 19.49 -4.68
C THR A 160 -6.03 19.46 -5.80
N GLY A 161 -4.75 19.66 -5.47
CA GLY A 161 -3.62 19.48 -6.37
C GLY A 161 -3.40 17.99 -6.69
N PHE A 162 -2.68 17.73 -7.76
CA PHE A 162 -2.26 16.36 -8.04
C PHE A 162 -0.88 16.29 -8.68
N MET A 163 -0.24 15.12 -8.50
CA MET A 163 0.95 14.71 -9.23
C MET A 163 0.82 13.24 -9.64
N PHE A 164 0.70 12.98 -10.95
CA PHE A 164 0.59 11.62 -11.46
C PHE A 164 1.67 11.30 -12.48
N ALA A 165 2.21 10.08 -12.39
CA ALA A 165 3.01 9.56 -13.47
C ALA A 165 2.19 9.46 -14.76
N VAL A 166 2.84 9.66 -15.90
CA VAL A 166 2.24 9.50 -17.22
C VAL A 166 3.16 8.70 -18.13
N GLU A 167 2.56 7.96 -19.06
CA GLU A 167 3.28 7.18 -20.04
C GLU A 167 4.02 8.08 -21.02
N LYS A 168 5.18 7.65 -21.50
CA LYS A 168 6.03 8.39 -22.46
C LYS A 168 5.32 8.74 -23.77
N ASN A 169 4.32 7.94 -24.17
CA ASN A 169 3.50 8.15 -25.35
C ASN A 169 2.25 9.02 -25.09
N ARG A 170 2.09 9.55 -23.87
CA ARG A 170 0.96 10.45 -23.54
C ARG A 170 0.98 11.67 -24.45
N THR A 171 -0.17 11.98 -25.05
CA THR A 171 -0.32 13.13 -25.95
C THR A 171 -0.57 14.40 -25.16
N VAL A 172 0.25 15.41 -25.40
CA VAL A 172 0.24 16.75 -24.78
C VAL A 172 0.50 17.83 -25.83
N SER A 173 0.33 19.08 -25.45
CA SER A 173 0.58 20.21 -26.36
C SER A 173 1.28 21.35 -25.62
N LEU A 174 2.27 21.98 -26.24
CA LEU A 174 2.91 23.22 -25.75
C LEU A 174 2.00 24.42 -26.01
N GLU A 175 1.45 24.46 -27.22
CA GLU A 175 0.45 25.47 -27.63
C GLU A 175 -0.84 24.74 -27.94
N LYS A 176 -1.96 25.28 -27.50
CA LYS A 176 -3.29 24.65 -27.67
C LYS A 176 -3.53 24.24 -29.13
N GLY A 177 -3.63 22.93 -29.37
CA GLY A 177 -3.93 22.35 -30.67
C GLY A 177 -2.74 21.69 -31.38
N GLN A 178 -1.51 21.89 -30.94
CA GLN A 178 -0.31 21.24 -31.51
C GLN A 178 0.08 20.04 -30.65
N TRP A 179 -0.50 18.89 -30.95
CA TRP A 179 -0.38 17.68 -30.13
C TRP A 179 0.86 16.86 -30.49
N GLN A 180 1.64 16.46 -29.45
CA GLN A 180 2.80 15.59 -29.58
C GLN A 180 2.94 14.68 -28.35
N GLN A 181 3.80 13.69 -28.45
CA GLN A 181 4.04 12.77 -27.34
C GLN A 181 5.04 13.36 -26.32
N VAL A 182 4.83 13.07 -25.04
CA VAL A 182 5.69 13.54 -23.94
C VAL A 182 7.16 13.22 -24.18
N GLN A 183 7.47 12.04 -24.71
CA GLN A 183 8.86 11.62 -24.99
C GLN A 183 9.61 12.49 -25.99
N ASN A 184 8.91 13.30 -26.79
CA ASN A 184 9.49 14.17 -27.81
C ASN A 184 9.77 15.59 -27.27
N LEU A 185 9.50 15.85 -25.99
CA LEU A 185 9.66 17.15 -25.36
C LEU A 185 11.00 17.25 -24.61
N GLU A 186 11.65 18.37 -24.73
CA GLU A 186 12.72 18.81 -23.82
C GLU A 186 12.07 19.40 -22.58
N ILE A 187 12.29 18.79 -21.42
CA ILE A 187 11.66 19.16 -20.15
C ILE A 187 12.74 19.71 -19.23
N PRO A 188 12.70 21.03 -18.93
CA PRO A 188 13.60 21.66 -17.96
C PRO A 188 13.41 21.07 -16.55
N ASP A 189 14.40 21.27 -15.68
CA ASP A 189 14.36 20.79 -14.28
C ASP A 189 13.18 21.37 -13.49
N ASP A 190 12.84 22.64 -13.74
CA ASP A 190 11.71 23.33 -13.09
C ASP A 190 10.35 23.00 -13.72
N GLY A 191 10.34 22.04 -14.64
CA GLY A 191 9.13 21.58 -15.33
C GLY A 191 8.78 22.44 -16.54
N LEU A 192 7.81 21.97 -17.30
CA LEU A 192 7.34 22.56 -18.55
C LEU A 192 5.83 22.70 -18.52
N ASP A 193 5.30 23.91 -18.73
CA ASP A 193 3.87 24.13 -18.84
C ASP A 193 3.33 23.55 -20.15
N ILE A 194 2.33 22.70 -20.06
CA ILE A 194 1.73 21.99 -21.19
C ILE A 194 0.20 21.97 -21.08
N TRP A 195 -0.44 21.65 -22.19
CA TRP A 195 -1.86 21.31 -22.24
C TRP A 195 -2.04 19.81 -22.29
N LEU A 196 -2.78 19.26 -21.32
CA LEU A 196 -3.21 17.88 -21.32
C LEU A 196 -4.57 17.81 -22.00
N LYS A 197 -4.70 16.91 -23.00
CA LYS A 197 -5.94 16.74 -23.78
C LYS A 197 -7.14 16.48 -22.87
N ASP A 198 -8.24 17.16 -23.11
CA ASP A 198 -9.51 17.07 -22.40
C ASP A 198 -9.46 17.46 -20.90
N PHE A 199 -8.33 17.99 -20.42
CA PHE A 199 -8.16 18.42 -19.03
C PHE A 199 -7.84 19.93 -18.91
N GLY A 200 -6.81 20.39 -19.58
CA GLY A 200 -6.34 21.79 -19.51
C GLY A 200 -4.85 21.91 -19.20
N LYS A 201 -4.44 23.06 -18.70
CA LYS A 201 -3.05 23.38 -18.40
C LYS A 201 -2.56 22.60 -17.16
N VAL A 202 -1.36 22.03 -17.26
CA VAL A 202 -0.63 21.33 -16.19
C VAL A 202 0.86 21.57 -16.37
N ARG A 203 1.66 21.31 -15.33
CA ARG A 203 3.12 21.35 -15.44
C ARG A 203 3.66 19.93 -15.56
N LEU A 204 4.54 19.70 -16.53
CA LEU A 204 5.18 18.42 -16.81
C LEU A 204 6.57 18.39 -16.20
N PHE A 205 6.86 17.38 -15.41
CA PHE A 205 8.20 17.11 -14.85
C PHE A 205 8.77 15.82 -15.41
N ARG A 206 10.10 15.74 -15.42
CA ARG A 206 10.85 14.54 -15.76
C ARG A 206 11.77 14.16 -14.60
N THR A 207 11.88 12.87 -14.30
CA THR A 207 12.90 12.32 -13.42
C THR A 207 13.58 11.13 -14.08
N THR A 208 14.84 10.90 -13.78
CA THR A 208 15.59 9.75 -14.30
C THR A 208 16.07 8.91 -13.12
N LEU A 209 15.71 7.64 -13.12
CA LEU A 209 16.13 6.67 -12.13
C LEU A 209 16.72 5.45 -12.86
N LYS A 210 18.00 5.13 -12.63
CA LYS A 210 18.69 3.98 -13.24
C LYS A 210 18.44 3.89 -14.76
N ASP A 211 18.72 4.94 -15.49
CA ASP A 211 18.53 5.09 -16.94
C ASP A 211 17.09 5.01 -17.46
N GLN A 212 16.10 4.92 -16.57
CA GLN A 212 14.70 5.00 -16.92
C GLN A 212 14.18 6.41 -16.69
N CYS A 213 13.68 7.00 -17.77
CA CYS A 213 13.04 8.31 -17.74
C CYS A 213 11.55 8.14 -17.40
N ARG A 214 11.08 8.81 -16.35
CA ARG A 214 9.68 8.88 -15.93
C ARG A 214 9.16 10.30 -16.02
N HIS A 215 7.91 10.44 -16.42
CA HIS A 215 7.25 11.73 -16.60
C HIS A 215 6.07 11.85 -15.65
N TYR A 216 5.84 13.07 -15.17
CA TYR A 216 4.77 13.37 -14.21
C TYR A 216 4.05 14.64 -14.60
N VAL A 217 2.73 14.64 -14.50
CA VAL A 217 1.89 15.84 -14.66
C VAL A 217 1.47 16.34 -13.28
N VAL A 218 1.64 17.64 -13.06
CA VAL A 218 1.31 18.34 -11.82
C VAL A 218 0.25 19.39 -12.12
N TYR A 219 -0.79 19.41 -11.31
CA TYR A 219 -1.83 20.44 -11.31
C TYR A 219 -1.92 21.08 -9.93
N LEU A 220 -2.07 22.39 -9.90
CA LEU A 220 -2.29 23.19 -8.72
C LEU A 220 -3.65 23.88 -8.84
N PRO A 221 -4.51 23.84 -7.82
CA PRO A 221 -5.82 24.52 -7.87
C PRO A 221 -5.68 26.05 -7.83
N GLU A 222 -4.60 26.56 -7.27
CA GLU A 222 -4.25 27.97 -7.18
C GLU A 222 -2.94 28.22 -7.93
N ASP A 223 -2.71 29.46 -8.35
CA ASP A 223 -1.46 29.87 -9.01
C ASP A 223 -0.37 30.14 -7.95
N VAL A 224 0.04 29.06 -7.29
CA VAL A 224 1.12 29.11 -6.29
C VAL A 224 2.43 28.63 -6.92
N PRO A 225 3.59 29.16 -6.49
CA PRO A 225 4.88 28.66 -6.94
C PRO A 225 5.01 27.18 -6.63
N PHE A 226 5.44 26.40 -7.62
CA PHE A 226 5.75 24.99 -7.48
C PHE A 226 7.10 24.72 -8.13
N GLN A 227 8.05 24.27 -7.33
CA GLN A 227 9.44 24.09 -7.71
C GLN A 227 9.83 22.62 -7.71
N ARG A 228 11.05 22.34 -8.15
CA ARG A 228 11.63 20.99 -8.15
C ARG A 228 11.64 20.34 -6.77
N ASN A 229 11.88 21.10 -5.72
CA ASN A 229 11.88 20.59 -4.34
C ASN A 229 10.49 20.10 -3.91
N ASP A 230 9.42 20.82 -4.29
CA ASP A 230 8.04 20.41 -3.99
C ASP A 230 7.69 19.11 -4.71
N PHE A 231 8.11 19.00 -5.99
CA PHE A 231 7.97 17.77 -6.76
C PHE A 231 8.68 16.59 -6.06
N THR A 232 9.91 16.79 -5.62
CA THR A 232 10.72 15.76 -4.97
C THR A 232 10.06 15.30 -3.66
N LEU A 233 9.60 16.26 -2.85
CA LEU A 233 8.91 15.96 -1.59
C LEU A 233 7.66 15.09 -1.81
N ILE A 234 6.79 15.45 -2.76
CA ILE A 234 5.57 14.69 -3.05
C ILE A 234 5.92 13.31 -3.63
N HIS A 235 6.95 13.24 -4.47
CA HIS A 235 7.44 11.97 -5.03
C HIS A 235 7.94 11.02 -3.93
N ASP A 236 8.68 11.52 -2.96
CA ASP A 236 9.19 10.73 -1.84
C ASP A 236 8.05 10.31 -0.89
N GLN A 237 7.05 11.17 -0.68
CA GLN A 237 5.85 10.81 0.06
C GLN A 237 5.03 9.72 -0.64
N HIS A 238 4.97 9.73 -1.97
CA HIS A 238 4.32 8.65 -2.72
C HIS A 238 5.02 7.30 -2.51
N TRP A 239 6.35 7.28 -2.36
CA TRP A 239 7.09 6.04 -2.11
C TRP A 239 6.66 5.28 -0.85
N GLN A 240 6.03 5.96 0.12
CA GLN A 240 5.57 5.33 1.36
C GLN A 240 4.49 4.26 1.14
N ILE A 241 3.66 4.40 0.10
CA ILE A 241 2.65 3.37 -0.20
C ILE A 241 3.30 2.06 -0.69
N GLU A 242 4.42 2.12 -1.40
CA GLU A 242 5.16 0.92 -1.79
C GLU A 242 5.81 0.22 -0.59
N GLN A 243 6.32 0.99 0.38
CA GLN A 243 6.83 0.44 1.64
C GLN A 243 5.71 -0.21 2.47
N TYR A 244 4.54 0.41 2.51
CA TYR A 244 3.34 -0.16 3.11
C TYR A 244 2.94 -1.49 2.45
N HIS A 245 2.84 -1.56 1.13
CA HIS A 245 2.52 -2.81 0.42
C HIS A 245 3.51 -3.93 0.74
N ARG A 246 4.79 -3.60 0.90
CA ARG A 246 5.81 -4.56 1.32
C ARG A 246 5.58 -5.01 2.77
N ALA A 247 5.31 -4.08 3.68
CA ALA A 247 5.15 -4.38 5.10
C ALA A 247 3.91 -5.24 5.37
N ILE A 248 2.75 -4.94 4.76
CA ILE A 248 1.54 -5.77 4.96
C ILE A 248 1.71 -7.20 4.46
N LYS A 249 2.53 -7.42 3.43
CA LYS A 249 2.86 -8.77 2.92
C LYS A 249 3.86 -9.50 3.81
N GLN A 250 4.93 -8.82 4.22
CA GLN A 250 6.06 -9.46 4.92
C GLN A 250 5.88 -9.51 6.44
N VAL A 251 5.21 -8.53 7.04
CA VAL A 251 5.08 -8.38 8.50
C VAL A 251 3.67 -8.68 8.98
N CYS A 252 2.64 -8.22 8.26
CA CYS A 252 1.24 -8.38 8.68
C CYS A 252 0.53 -9.57 8.02
N HIS A 253 1.24 -10.40 7.26
CA HIS A 253 0.77 -11.67 6.70
C HIS A 253 -0.53 -11.60 5.89
N ILE A 254 -0.77 -10.50 5.16
CA ILE A 254 -2.01 -10.29 4.39
C ILE A 254 -2.27 -11.38 3.34
N GLU A 255 -1.22 -12.06 2.86
CA GLU A 255 -1.32 -13.15 1.89
C GLU A 255 -1.46 -14.54 2.53
N HIS A 256 -1.26 -14.68 3.86
CA HIS A 256 -1.11 -15.95 4.54
C HIS A 256 -2.40 -16.52 5.15
N PHE A 257 -3.55 -16.33 4.51
CA PHE A 257 -4.81 -16.91 4.98
C PHE A 257 -5.25 -18.12 4.15
N GLN A 258 -6.06 -18.98 4.78
CA GLN A 258 -6.65 -20.17 4.17
C GLN A 258 -8.18 -20.19 4.20
N VAL A 259 -8.80 -19.14 4.76
CA VAL A 259 -10.25 -18.97 4.73
C VAL A 259 -10.75 -18.81 3.30
N ARG A 260 -11.95 -19.35 3.00
CA ARG A 260 -12.45 -19.44 1.62
C ARG A 260 -13.61 -18.51 1.33
N ASN A 261 -14.52 -18.32 2.30
CA ASN A 261 -15.70 -17.48 2.15
C ASN A 261 -15.32 -16.00 2.09
N GLU A 262 -16.14 -15.21 1.43
CA GLU A 262 -15.88 -13.80 1.18
C GLU A 262 -15.68 -12.98 2.46
N ARG A 263 -16.62 -13.05 3.41
CA ARG A 263 -16.55 -12.27 4.66
C ARG A 263 -15.28 -12.57 5.48
N PRO A 264 -14.92 -13.83 5.78
CA PRO A 264 -13.64 -14.14 6.41
C PRO A 264 -12.39 -13.66 5.66
N VAL A 265 -12.41 -13.67 4.31
CA VAL A 265 -11.32 -13.14 3.49
C VAL A 265 -11.21 -11.62 3.70
N ARG A 266 -12.32 -10.89 3.60
CA ARG A 266 -12.38 -9.43 3.86
C ARG A 266 -11.89 -9.08 5.26
N ASN A 267 -12.33 -9.83 6.28
CA ASN A 267 -11.95 -9.61 7.67
C ASN A 267 -10.47 -9.92 7.94
N HIS A 268 -9.89 -10.93 7.30
CA HIS A 268 -8.44 -11.16 7.39
C HIS A 268 -7.65 -10.01 6.76
N ILE A 269 -8.04 -9.57 5.57
CA ILE A 269 -7.40 -8.43 4.89
C ILE A 269 -7.50 -7.16 5.75
N PHE A 270 -8.70 -6.86 6.28
CA PHE A 270 -8.89 -5.75 7.23
C PHE A 270 -7.96 -5.86 8.44
N ALA A 271 -7.93 -7.03 9.10
CA ALA A 271 -7.10 -7.25 10.28
C ALA A 271 -5.60 -7.08 9.98
N SER A 272 -5.15 -7.48 8.79
CA SER A 272 -3.75 -7.31 8.34
C SER A 272 -3.41 -5.83 8.09
N ILE A 273 -4.30 -5.08 7.45
CA ILE A 273 -4.14 -3.64 7.23
C ILE A 273 -4.15 -2.90 8.58
N LEU A 274 -5.09 -3.22 9.44
CA LEU A 274 -5.19 -2.61 10.78
C LEU A 274 -3.98 -2.96 11.66
N SER A 275 -3.39 -4.16 11.50
CA SER A 275 -2.12 -4.52 12.16
C SER A 275 -0.99 -3.56 11.76
N PHE A 276 -0.92 -3.17 10.49
CA PHE A 276 0.04 -2.17 10.06
C PHE A 276 -0.24 -0.78 10.66
N VAL A 277 -1.51 -0.36 10.76
CA VAL A 277 -1.89 0.90 11.45
C VAL A 277 -1.37 0.90 12.88
N TYR A 278 -1.55 -0.20 13.61
CA TYR A 278 -1.04 -0.32 14.99
C TYR A 278 0.50 -0.28 15.05
N LEU A 279 1.20 -0.92 14.11
CA LEU A 279 2.66 -0.81 14.03
C LEU A 279 3.11 0.65 13.79
N GLN A 280 2.39 1.40 12.95
CA GLN A 280 2.66 2.84 12.76
C GLN A 280 2.40 3.64 14.04
N LYS A 281 1.31 3.36 14.76
CA LYS A 281 1.01 4.02 16.05
C LYS A 281 2.13 3.76 17.08
N MET A 282 2.60 2.52 17.21
CA MET A 282 3.72 2.16 18.08
C MET A 282 5.02 2.89 17.66
N GLN A 283 5.27 3.00 16.34
CA GLN A 283 6.41 3.75 15.82
C GLN A 283 6.31 5.25 16.12
N ILE A 284 5.13 5.83 16.01
CA ILE A 284 4.85 7.23 16.39
C ILE A 284 5.09 7.41 17.91
N ALA A 285 4.67 6.44 18.73
CA ALA A 285 4.93 6.42 20.17
C ALA A 285 6.41 6.14 20.53
N GLN A 286 7.29 6.01 19.54
CA GLN A 286 8.73 5.75 19.69
C GLN A 286 9.06 4.42 20.39
N GLU A 287 8.18 3.43 20.35
CA GLU A 287 8.45 2.09 20.91
C GLU A 287 9.54 1.36 20.11
N PHE A 288 9.67 1.66 18.83
CA PHE A 288 10.74 1.21 17.93
C PHE A 288 10.89 2.16 16.73
N THR A 289 12.02 2.05 16.00
CA THR A 289 12.29 2.86 14.81
C THR A 289 12.04 2.12 13.49
N ASN A 290 12.13 0.79 13.49
CA ASN A 290 12.04 -0.02 12.29
C ASN A 290 11.16 -1.25 12.52
N ILE A 291 10.06 -1.35 11.77
CA ILE A 291 9.06 -2.45 11.86
C ILE A 291 9.69 -3.83 11.67
N TYR A 292 10.61 -3.97 10.70
CA TYR A 292 11.26 -5.26 10.40
C TYR A 292 12.25 -5.67 11.49
N GLN A 293 12.94 -4.70 12.07
CA GLN A 293 13.84 -4.93 13.20
C GLN A 293 13.01 -5.33 14.43
N HIS A 294 11.93 -4.60 14.73
CA HIS A 294 11.03 -4.91 15.84
C HIS A 294 10.50 -6.36 15.73
N GLN A 295 10.02 -6.78 14.56
CA GLN A 295 9.56 -8.16 14.36
C GLN A 295 10.67 -9.20 14.64
N ARG A 296 11.89 -8.95 14.23
CA ARG A 296 13.03 -9.86 14.51
C ARG A 296 13.38 -9.92 16.00
N GLU A 297 13.30 -8.79 16.69
CA GLU A 297 13.62 -8.70 18.11
C GLU A 297 12.62 -9.43 19.00
N MET A 298 11.34 -9.54 18.60
CA MET A 298 10.32 -10.35 19.31
C MET A 298 10.74 -11.80 19.52
N PHE A 299 11.57 -12.36 18.63
CA PHE A 299 12.00 -13.76 18.66
C PHE A 299 13.45 -13.94 19.13
N LYS A 300 14.18 -12.86 19.36
CA LYS A 300 15.61 -12.89 19.66
C LYS A 300 15.95 -13.75 20.88
N GLU A 301 15.22 -13.57 21.97
CA GLU A 301 15.42 -14.35 23.19
C GLU A 301 15.08 -15.83 23.00
N THR A 302 13.91 -16.10 22.34
CA THR A 302 13.48 -17.47 22.07
C THR A 302 14.50 -18.22 21.21
N VAL A 303 14.98 -17.57 20.15
CA VAL A 303 15.99 -18.14 19.25
C VAL A 303 17.32 -18.30 19.98
N GLY A 304 17.75 -17.31 20.76
CA GLY A 304 18.96 -17.37 21.57
C GLY A 304 18.94 -18.54 22.57
N THR A 305 17.85 -18.64 23.36
CA THR A 305 17.66 -19.73 24.32
C THR A 305 17.65 -21.10 23.63
N PHE A 306 17.00 -21.22 22.46
CA PHE A 306 17.00 -22.45 21.68
C PHE A 306 18.41 -22.84 21.24
N ILE A 307 19.19 -21.89 20.69
CA ILE A 307 20.57 -22.12 20.22
C ILE A 307 21.45 -22.56 21.39
N GLU A 308 21.36 -21.88 22.54
CA GLU A 308 22.12 -22.22 23.74
C GLU A 308 21.75 -23.61 24.27
N THR A 309 20.46 -23.91 24.34
CA THR A 309 19.97 -25.23 24.80
C THR A 309 20.42 -26.33 23.85
N PHE A 310 20.30 -26.08 22.54
CA PHE A 310 20.74 -27.01 21.51
C PHE A 310 22.26 -27.25 21.54
N ALA A 311 23.04 -26.18 21.73
CA ALA A 311 24.51 -26.28 21.86
C ALA A 311 24.95 -27.02 23.13
N LYS A 312 24.21 -26.88 24.25
CA LYS A 312 24.47 -27.61 25.51
C LYS A 312 24.05 -29.08 25.41
N GLY A 313 23.01 -29.39 24.64
CA GLY A 313 22.50 -30.75 24.46
C GLY A 313 23.28 -31.56 23.42
N LYS A 314 24.61 -31.60 23.55
CA LYS A 314 25.50 -32.36 22.63
C LYS A 314 25.13 -33.83 22.48
N ASP A 315 24.41 -34.41 23.45
CA ASP A 315 23.98 -35.82 23.43
C ASP A 315 22.89 -36.13 22.38
N TYR A 316 22.24 -35.11 21.83
CA TYR A 316 21.23 -35.28 20.78
C TYR A 316 21.78 -35.11 19.36
N LEU A 317 23.03 -34.69 19.20
CA LEU A 317 23.66 -34.55 17.88
C LEU A 317 24.14 -35.91 17.39
N LEU A 318 23.67 -36.32 16.22
CA LEU A 318 24.24 -37.47 15.53
C LEU A 318 25.74 -37.23 15.34
N PRO A 319 26.63 -38.25 15.57
CA PRO A 319 28.09 -38.08 15.52
C PRO A 319 28.64 -37.36 14.27
N LYS A 320 27.94 -37.50 13.13
CA LYS A 320 28.30 -36.86 11.85
C LYS A 320 28.08 -35.34 11.79
N PHE A 321 27.40 -34.74 12.78
CA PHE A 321 27.17 -33.29 12.85
C PHE A 321 27.97 -32.61 13.96
N ALA A 322 28.63 -33.39 14.84
CA ALA A 322 29.40 -32.86 15.96
C ALA A 322 30.62 -32.03 15.54
N GLY A 323 31.15 -32.23 14.33
CA GLY A 323 32.27 -31.45 13.76
C GLY A 323 31.90 -30.10 13.15
N VAL A 324 30.61 -29.84 12.89
CA VAL A 324 30.16 -28.61 12.20
C VAL A 324 29.94 -27.46 13.19
N ILE A 325 29.77 -27.73 14.49
CA ILE A 325 29.47 -26.73 15.53
C ILE A 325 30.75 -26.14 16.14
N ASN A 326 31.90 -26.75 15.92
CA ASN A 326 33.19 -26.30 16.44
C ASN A 326 34.10 -25.66 15.37
N ALA A 327 33.60 -25.35 14.19
CA ALA A 327 34.23 -24.57 13.13
C ALA A 327 33.56 -23.18 13.03
#